data_f5bf160ae6eb6efcb37f0e7f6595ebcf
#
_entry.id   f5bf160ae6eb6efcb37f0e7f6595ebcf
#
_cell.length_a   1.000
_cell.length_b   1.000
_cell.length_c   1.000
_cell.angle_alpha   90.00
_cell.angle_beta   90.00
_cell.angle_gamma   90.00
#
_symmetry.space_group_name_H-M   'P 1'
#
loop_
_entity.id
_entity.type
_entity.pdbx_description
1 polymer ?
#
loop_
_entity_poly.entity_id
_entity_poly.type
_entity_poly.pdbx_seq_one_letter_code
_entity_poly.pdbx_strand_id
1 'polypeptide(L)'
;MPGKKSPLGMYAARGLKEKRKKFRWSDTYYKRRMLGIAKKFDPLEGAPMARGIVLEKVGVEARKPNAAVRKCVRVQITKNGKVVTAFVPWDGGLNIINEHDEV
;
A
#
# COMPACT_ATOMS: atom_id res chain seq x y z
N MET A 1 -9.26 -42.16 7.74
CA MET A 1 -8.48 -41.06 8.29
C MET A 1 -9.08 -40.62 9.60
N PRO A 2 -8.33 -40.75 10.64
CA PRO A 2 -8.82 -40.28 11.92
C PRO A 2 -8.93 -38.76 11.88
N GLY A 3 -10.11 -38.33 11.79
CA GLY A 3 -10.47 -36.97 12.01
C GLY A 3 -9.75 -35.89 11.21
N LYS A 4 -10.40 -34.81 11.02
CA LYS A 4 -9.80 -33.58 10.51
C LYS A 4 -9.09 -32.88 11.67
N LYS A 5 -8.07 -32.10 11.38
CA LYS A 5 -7.35 -31.36 12.39
C LYS A 5 -8.15 -30.16 12.92
N SER A 6 -9.46 -30.20 12.78
CA SER A 6 -10.36 -29.15 13.23
C SER A 6 -11.33 -29.69 14.27
N PRO A 7 -11.66 -28.95 15.33
CA PRO A 7 -12.68 -29.34 16.27
C PRO A 7 -14.05 -29.47 15.60
N LEU A 8 -14.74 -30.60 15.81
CA LEU A 8 -16.04 -30.86 15.21
C LEU A 8 -17.10 -31.21 16.24
N GLY A 9 -16.74 -31.27 17.53
CA GLY A 9 -17.63 -31.64 18.59
C GLY A 9 -18.64 -30.57 18.97
N MET A 10 -19.64 -30.97 19.74
CA MET A 10 -20.67 -30.06 20.25
C MET A 10 -20.08 -28.91 21.06
N TYR A 11 -19.01 -29.16 21.79
CA TYR A 11 -18.36 -28.18 22.66
C TYR A 11 -17.08 -27.63 22.04
N ALA A 12 -17.00 -27.58 20.71
CA ALA A 12 -15.80 -27.17 20.01
C ALA A 12 -15.68 -25.66 19.80
N ALA A 13 -16.66 -24.87 20.24
CA ALA A 13 -16.69 -23.43 19.99
C ALA A 13 -15.44 -22.68 20.51
N ARG A 14 -14.91 -23.10 21.65
CA ARG A 14 -13.71 -22.48 22.24
C ARG A 14 -12.50 -22.64 21.32
N GLY A 15 -12.25 -23.88 20.87
CA GLY A 15 -11.15 -24.16 19.95
C GLY A 15 -11.30 -23.48 18.59
N LEU A 16 -12.52 -23.45 18.07
CA LEU A 16 -12.82 -22.77 16.81
C LEU A 16 -12.63 -21.27 16.92
N LYS A 17 -12.98 -20.67 18.05
CA LYS A 17 -12.80 -19.25 18.31
C LYS A 17 -11.31 -18.89 18.34
N GLU A 18 -10.49 -19.69 19.01
CA GLU A 18 -9.04 -19.49 19.06
C GLU A 18 -8.40 -19.62 17.69
N LYS A 19 -8.78 -20.63 16.91
CA LYS A 19 -8.31 -20.80 15.53
C LYS A 19 -8.69 -19.62 14.66
N ARG A 20 -9.92 -19.13 14.80
CA ARG A 20 -10.38 -17.96 14.03
C ARG A 20 -9.52 -16.75 14.33
N LYS A 21 -9.24 -16.46 15.57
CA LYS A 21 -8.37 -15.34 15.96
C LYS A 21 -6.99 -15.47 15.35
N LYS A 22 -6.43 -16.67 15.38
CA LYS A 22 -5.08 -16.91 14.86
C LYS A 22 -5.00 -16.77 13.35
N PHE A 23 -5.92 -17.41 12.62
CA PHE A 23 -5.85 -17.46 11.16
C PHE A 23 -6.43 -16.23 10.47
N ARG A 24 -7.25 -15.45 11.17
CA ARG A 24 -7.82 -14.23 10.63
C ARG A 24 -6.74 -13.20 10.25
N TRP A 25 -5.62 -13.23 10.94
CA TRP A 25 -4.48 -12.37 10.66
C TRP A 25 -3.81 -12.66 9.32
N SER A 26 -4.14 -13.79 8.68
CA SER A 26 -3.66 -14.08 7.33
C SER A 26 -4.41 -13.30 6.26
N ASP A 27 -5.59 -12.78 6.58
CA ASP A 27 -6.36 -11.94 5.67
C ASP A 27 -5.78 -10.54 5.64
N THR A 28 -5.34 -10.10 4.46
CA THR A 28 -4.72 -8.79 4.26
C THR A 28 -5.64 -7.65 4.68
N TYR A 29 -6.92 -7.72 4.31
CA TYR A 29 -7.89 -6.67 4.64
C TYR A 29 -8.13 -6.54 6.14
N TYR A 30 -8.33 -7.67 6.80
CA TYR A 30 -8.52 -7.67 8.25
C TYR A 30 -7.29 -7.13 8.98
N LYS A 31 -6.11 -7.61 8.59
CA LYS A 31 -4.83 -7.22 9.18
C LYS A 31 -4.61 -5.72 9.06
N ARG A 32 -4.81 -5.16 7.88
CA ARG A 32 -4.63 -3.73 7.64
C ARG A 32 -5.59 -2.89 8.48
N ARG A 33 -6.82 -3.33 8.58
CA ARG A 33 -7.85 -2.62 9.36
C ARG A 33 -7.55 -2.63 10.86
N MET A 34 -7.19 -3.80 11.40
CA MET A 34 -6.94 -3.93 12.84
C MET A 34 -5.67 -3.23 13.30
N LEU A 35 -4.65 -3.21 12.44
CA LEU A 35 -3.41 -2.50 12.76
C LEU A 35 -3.50 -1.00 12.52
N GLY A 36 -4.57 -0.52 11.91
CA GLY A 36 -4.74 0.89 11.62
C GLY A 36 -3.71 1.44 10.64
N ILE A 37 -3.28 0.62 9.69
CA ILE A 37 -2.21 0.98 8.74
C ILE A 37 -2.57 2.23 7.94
N ALA A 38 -3.83 2.35 7.51
CA ALA A 38 -4.27 3.50 6.73
C ALA A 38 -4.14 4.81 7.51
N LYS A 39 -4.39 4.78 8.82
CA LYS A 39 -4.26 5.97 9.67
C LYS A 39 -2.80 6.30 10.01
N LYS A 40 -1.99 5.27 10.22
CA LYS A 40 -0.61 5.44 10.69
C LYS A 40 0.39 5.65 9.56
N PHE A 41 0.21 4.96 8.43
CA PHE A 41 1.23 4.86 7.40
C PHE A 41 0.80 5.36 6.02
N ASP A 42 -0.49 5.65 5.82
CA ASP A 42 -0.95 6.17 4.53
C ASP A 42 -0.40 7.58 4.30
N PRO A 43 0.39 7.78 3.25
CA PRO A 43 0.91 9.13 2.94
C PRO A 43 -0.18 10.16 2.71
N LEU A 44 -1.30 9.75 2.13
CA LEU A 44 -2.43 10.64 1.85
C LEU A 44 -3.42 10.74 3.01
N GLU A 45 -3.26 9.92 4.05
CA GLU A 45 -4.13 9.89 5.24
C GLU A 45 -5.63 9.74 4.90
N GLY A 46 -5.92 8.95 3.86
CA GLY A 46 -7.29 8.72 3.41
C GLY A 46 -7.85 9.77 2.45
N ALA A 47 -7.11 10.84 2.17
CA ALA A 47 -7.54 11.85 1.21
C ALA A 47 -7.29 11.37 -0.22
N PRO A 48 -8.13 11.76 -1.20
CA PRO A 48 -7.90 11.37 -2.60
C PRO A 48 -6.75 12.14 -3.25
N MET A 49 -6.40 13.31 -2.75
CA MET A 49 -5.34 14.15 -3.30
C MET A 49 -4.57 14.84 -2.19
N ALA A 50 -3.33 15.20 -2.47
CA ALA A 50 -2.50 15.96 -1.55
C ALA A 50 -1.48 16.80 -2.32
N ARG A 51 -1.00 17.87 -1.71
CA ARG A 51 0.06 18.70 -2.28
C ARG A 51 1.41 18.19 -1.83
N GLY A 52 2.41 18.34 -2.69
CA GLY A 52 3.75 17.95 -2.37
C GLY A 52 4.79 18.73 -3.16
N ILE A 53 6.04 18.53 -2.79
CA ILE A 53 7.19 19.16 -3.46
C ILE A 53 8.01 18.05 -4.10
N VAL A 54 8.37 18.24 -5.37
CA VAL A 54 9.16 17.26 -6.11
C VAL A 54 10.60 17.25 -5.58
N LEU A 55 11.06 16.10 -5.14
CA LEU A 55 12.44 15.92 -4.67
C LEU A 55 13.38 15.51 -5.79
N GLU A 56 12.96 14.55 -6.61
CA GLU A 56 13.76 14.08 -7.73
C GLU A 56 12.90 13.40 -8.79
N LYS A 57 13.44 13.28 -9.99
CA LYS A 57 12.83 12.56 -11.09
C LYS A 57 13.43 11.18 -11.17
N VAL A 58 12.61 10.14 -11.26
CA VAL A 58 13.08 8.75 -11.30
C VAL A 58 12.42 7.97 -12.42
N GLY A 59 13.10 6.94 -12.90
CA GLY A 59 12.53 5.97 -13.82
C GLY A 59 12.29 4.65 -13.10
N VAL A 60 11.10 4.11 -13.23
CA VAL A 60 10.73 2.83 -12.64
C VAL A 60 10.52 1.81 -13.74
N GLU A 61 11.22 0.69 -13.68
CA GLU A 61 11.07 -0.37 -14.66
C GLU A 61 9.73 -1.10 -14.49
N ALA A 62 9.06 -1.34 -15.62
CA ALA A 62 7.85 -2.13 -15.61
C ALA A 62 8.20 -3.61 -15.55
N ARG A 63 7.28 -4.43 -15.03
CA ARG A 63 7.43 -5.89 -15.02
C ARG A 63 7.31 -6.45 -16.43
N LYS A 64 7.98 -7.58 -16.66
CA LYS A 64 7.79 -8.35 -17.88
C LYS A 64 6.31 -8.71 -18.07
N PRO A 65 5.78 -8.71 -19.30
CA PRO A 65 6.47 -8.51 -20.58
C PRO A 65 6.69 -7.05 -20.99
N ASN A 66 6.28 -6.08 -20.17
CA ASN A 66 6.35 -4.66 -20.48
C ASN A 66 7.56 -4.01 -19.81
N ALA A 67 8.75 -4.30 -20.32
CA ALA A 67 10.01 -3.85 -19.73
C ALA A 67 10.37 -2.37 -20.05
N ALA A 68 9.39 -1.50 -20.22
CA ALA A 68 9.63 -0.10 -20.46
C ALA A 68 9.91 0.66 -19.15
N VAL A 69 10.67 1.73 -19.22
CA VAL A 69 10.94 2.58 -18.07
C VAL A 69 9.78 3.56 -17.88
N ARG A 70 9.10 3.48 -16.74
CA ARG A 70 8.00 4.38 -16.38
C ARG A 70 8.56 5.63 -15.74
N LYS A 71 8.14 6.79 -16.24
CA LYS A 71 8.62 8.08 -15.73
C LYS A 71 7.83 8.47 -14.48
N CYS A 72 8.55 8.63 -13.38
CA CYS A 72 7.96 8.97 -12.09
C CYS A 72 8.72 10.09 -11.42
N VAL A 73 8.13 10.67 -10.39
CA VAL A 73 8.79 11.65 -9.55
C VAL A 73 8.64 11.25 -8.09
N ARG A 74 9.65 11.53 -7.30
CA ARG A 74 9.55 11.37 -5.85
C ARG A 74 9.08 12.68 -5.25
N VAL A 75 7.98 12.64 -4.54
CA VAL A 75 7.31 13.81 -4.00
C VAL A 75 7.24 13.69 -2.48
N GLN A 76 7.66 14.73 -1.78
CA GLN A 76 7.45 14.83 -0.34
C GLN A 76 6.14 15.58 -0.10
N ILE A 77 5.18 14.91 0.53
CA ILE A 77 3.87 15.50 0.81
C ILE A 77 4.01 16.52 1.93
N THR A 78 3.54 17.76 1.69
CA THR A 78 3.68 18.85 2.65
C THR A 78 2.88 18.63 3.92
N LYS A 79 1.76 17.91 3.82
CA LYS A 79 0.85 17.67 4.93
C LYS A 79 1.51 16.88 6.07
N ASN A 80 2.30 15.87 5.75
CA ASN A 80 2.88 14.98 6.75
C ASN A 80 4.36 14.66 6.54
N GLY A 81 4.98 15.23 5.52
CA GLY A 81 6.40 15.03 5.23
C GLY A 81 6.79 13.67 4.67
N LYS A 82 5.83 12.82 4.34
CA LYS A 82 6.09 11.49 3.80
C LYS A 82 6.42 11.56 2.31
N VAL A 83 7.32 10.70 1.86
CA VAL A 83 7.76 10.65 0.46
C VAL A 83 6.99 9.58 -0.30
N VAL A 84 6.47 9.96 -1.46
CA VAL A 84 5.71 9.06 -2.34
C VAL A 84 6.27 9.15 -3.75
N THR A 85 6.32 8.01 -4.45
CA THR A 85 6.66 7.98 -5.88
C THR A 85 5.38 8.08 -6.68
N ALA A 86 5.27 9.13 -7.50
CA ALA A 86 4.08 9.39 -8.31
C ALA A 86 4.38 9.24 -9.79
N PHE A 87 3.45 8.65 -10.52
CA PHE A 87 3.54 8.50 -11.96
C PHE A 87 3.29 9.83 -12.66
N VAL A 88 4.11 10.14 -13.68
CA VAL A 88 3.93 11.34 -14.51
C VAL A 88 3.21 10.92 -15.79
N PRO A 89 1.96 11.34 -16.00
CA PRO A 89 1.23 11.00 -17.22
C PRO A 89 1.76 11.79 -18.43
N TRP A 90 1.38 11.32 -19.60
CA TRP A 90 1.74 11.89 -20.88
C TRP A 90 3.20 11.71 -21.27
N ASP A 91 3.43 11.59 -22.56
CA ASP A 91 4.75 11.51 -23.12
C ASP A 91 5.45 12.87 -22.99
N GLY A 92 6.67 12.86 -22.46
CA GLY A 92 7.41 14.10 -22.22
C GLY A 92 6.97 14.92 -21.03
N GLY A 93 6.02 14.44 -20.23
CA GLY A 93 5.56 15.16 -19.03
C GLY A 93 6.68 15.42 -18.03
N LEU A 94 7.65 14.53 -17.96
CA LEU A 94 8.80 14.67 -17.05
C LEU A 94 9.67 15.89 -17.39
N ASN A 95 9.68 16.31 -18.64
CA ASN A 95 10.46 17.48 -19.07
C ASN A 95 9.87 18.80 -18.59
N ILE A 96 8.59 18.81 -18.22
CA ILE A 96 7.89 20.01 -17.75
C ILE A 96 8.10 20.21 -16.25
N ILE A 97 8.35 19.11 -15.52
CA ILE A 97 8.49 19.10 -14.07
C ILE A 97 9.95 19.33 -13.69
N ASN A 98 10.19 20.27 -12.79
CA ASN A 98 11.52 20.55 -12.24
C ASN A 98 11.57 20.15 -10.76
N GLU A 99 12.78 19.94 -10.25
CA GLU A 99 12.97 19.68 -8.83
C GLU A 99 12.49 20.89 -8.01
N HIS A 100 11.90 20.58 -6.85
CA HIS A 100 11.32 21.56 -5.93
C HIS A 100 10.05 22.26 -6.44
N ASP A 101 9.45 21.77 -7.54
CA ASP A 101 8.14 22.24 -7.97
C ASP A 101 7.04 21.73 -7.02
N GLU A 102 6.04 22.55 -6.79
CA GLU A 102 4.84 22.13 -6.03
C GLU A 102 3.88 21.42 -6.98
N VAL A 103 3.44 20.24 -6.56
CA VAL A 103 2.51 19.42 -7.35
C VAL A 103 1.33 18.91 -6.51
#